data_b7a495fdab0b0fb6bd71ad12a8725662
#
_entry.id   b7a495fdab0b0fb6bd71ad12a8725662
#
_cell.length_a   1.000
_cell.length_b   1.000
_cell.length_c   1.000
_cell.angle_alpha   90.00
_cell.angle_beta   90.00
_cell.angle_gamma   90.00
#
_symmetry.space_group_name_H-M   'P 1'
#
loop_
_entity.id
_entity.type
_entity.pdbx_description
1 polymer ?
#
loop_
_entity_poly.entity_id
_entity_poly.type
_entity_poly.pdbx_seq_one_letter_code
_entity_poly.pdbx_strand_id
1 'polypeptide(L)'
;MKREKYWWKQYLIKDKNIIRPLDGYEYFLTASYLTATDIFPKFDTEDFYKCAKNNLPQIDIFNYQIKFIEEYPFWYNKKLELIKNINFFEINNLEERDYKEYLSKEKCCKRISDNLDPEDRSIKLSYRFEICQINNKQTMVIMTAIHATSDGRTLFNIFDYVRKIIDFIIKNKDNNNLINNEIFLEKKEAKICSFGQYDNYINLDKKAYEKIPDKWLEVPLMKIIPDLDIDEKIDKDKIYYITQHYRFNYKKIKNFCKKNKVSVQSMLITMLSRATRKYYNLPEETPIYNYTPCDSRQSNLANEYLKNRVFFCGAGALFPKSIGQGDLLKDLQYNYNSIKECIPKLENIIQIMRSSLQIDKETLELNPETKMPNFSTQACTCSSNIGKVNGNLPAFSICMDINKENAKKDYIVCFDSIYTENDLVIMALRPNFINKEYYQIIIDEMNNIFNL
;
A
#
# COMPACT_ATOMS: atom_id res chain seq x y z
N MET A 1 -0.14 -32.32 9.23
CA MET A 1 -0.66 -33.34 8.29
C MET A 1 -0.42 -32.81 6.90
N LYS A 2 0.29 -33.54 6.00
CA LYS A 2 0.49 -33.07 4.63
C LYS A 2 -0.86 -33.06 3.93
N ARG A 3 -1.19 -31.94 3.28
CA ARG A 3 -2.41 -31.85 2.47
C ARG A 3 -2.29 -32.74 1.24
N GLU A 4 -3.42 -33.34 0.82
CA GLU A 4 -3.46 -34.10 -0.44
C GLU A 4 -3.23 -33.21 -1.64
N LYS A 5 -2.60 -33.76 -2.69
CA LYS A 5 -2.39 -33.01 -3.93
C LYS A 5 -3.72 -32.60 -4.53
N TYR A 6 -3.81 -31.32 -4.92
CA TYR A 6 -4.99 -30.72 -5.56
C TYR A 6 -6.28 -30.80 -4.73
N TRP A 7 -6.18 -30.91 -3.38
CA TRP A 7 -7.32 -30.94 -2.46
C TRP A 7 -8.32 -29.82 -2.72
N TRP A 8 -7.85 -28.68 -3.19
CA TRP A 8 -8.64 -27.49 -3.45
C TRP A 8 -9.49 -27.56 -4.72
N LYS A 9 -9.14 -28.40 -5.71
CA LYS A 9 -9.87 -28.49 -6.99
C LYS A 9 -11.31 -28.95 -6.81
N GLN A 10 -11.61 -29.75 -5.79
CA GLN A 10 -12.98 -30.17 -5.49
C GLN A 10 -13.89 -28.99 -5.16
N TYR A 11 -13.36 -27.91 -4.57
CA TYR A 11 -14.13 -26.71 -4.24
C TYR A 11 -14.46 -25.90 -5.49
N LEU A 12 -13.59 -25.83 -6.48
CA LEU A 12 -13.87 -25.19 -7.77
C LEU A 12 -15.02 -25.88 -8.52
N ILE A 13 -15.15 -27.19 -8.35
CA ILE A 13 -16.24 -27.98 -8.96
C ILE A 13 -17.57 -27.73 -8.23
N LYS A 14 -17.51 -27.64 -6.90
CA LYS A 14 -18.71 -27.47 -6.06
C LYS A 14 -19.28 -26.06 -6.11
N ASP A 15 -18.43 -25.04 -6.22
CA ASP A 15 -18.84 -23.64 -6.24
C ASP A 15 -18.14 -22.90 -7.41
N LYS A 16 -18.90 -22.64 -8.45
CA LYS A 16 -18.42 -21.96 -9.66
C LYS A 16 -17.98 -20.50 -9.46
N ASN A 17 -18.32 -19.91 -8.32
CA ASN A 17 -17.89 -18.57 -7.96
C ASN A 17 -16.44 -18.56 -7.41
N ILE A 18 -15.91 -19.71 -6.99
CA ILE A 18 -14.51 -19.84 -6.63
C ILE A 18 -13.68 -19.83 -7.91
N ILE A 19 -12.80 -18.84 -8.05
CA ILE A 19 -12.02 -18.66 -9.27
C ILE A 19 -10.75 -19.49 -9.19
N ARG A 20 -9.95 -19.28 -8.14
CA ARG A 20 -8.71 -20.00 -7.86
C ARG A 20 -8.18 -19.67 -6.46
N PRO A 21 -7.25 -20.47 -5.92
CA PRO A 21 -6.49 -20.04 -4.73
C PRO A 21 -5.63 -18.80 -5.05
N LEU A 22 -5.32 -18.01 -4.04
CA LEU A 22 -4.35 -16.93 -4.16
C LEU A 22 -2.96 -17.52 -4.37
N ASP A 23 -2.11 -16.83 -5.15
CA ASP A 23 -0.69 -17.18 -5.21
C ASP A 23 0.06 -16.70 -3.96
N GLY A 24 1.35 -17.06 -3.84
CA GLY A 24 2.09 -16.74 -2.62
C GLY A 24 2.24 -15.26 -2.35
N TYR A 25 2.37 -14.43 -3.39
CA TYR A 25 2.47 -12.98 -3.23
C TYR A 25 1.12 -12.37 -2.82
N GLU A 26 0.04 -12.77 -3.47
CA GLU A 26 -1.32 -12.36 -3.11
C GLU A 26 -1.67 -12.80 -1.68
N TYR A 27 -1.31 -14.04 -1.30
CA TYR A 27 -1.49 -14.56 0.05
C TYR A 27 -0.80 -13.69 1.09
N PHE A 28 0.47 -13.35 0.86
CA PHE A 28 1.24 -12.47 1.75
C PHE A 28 0.55 -11.11 1.94
N LEU A 29 0.01 -10.55 0.86
CA LEU A 29 -0.67 -9.26 0.89
C LEU A 29 -2.05 -9.29 1.59
N THR A 30 -2.62 -10.47 1.87
CA THR A 30 -3.87 -10.56 2.64
C THR A 30 -3.72 -10.14 4.10
N ALA A 31 -2.50 -10.15 4.63
CA ALA A 31 -2.19 -9.69 5.99
C ALA A 31 -2.01 -8.16 6.08
N SER A 32 -2.08 -7.45 4.96
CA SER A 32 -1.87 -6.00 4.89
C SER A 32 -3.13 -5.30 4.38
N TYR A 33 -3.35 -4.08 4.86
CA TYR A 33 -4.51 -3.26 4.50
C TYR A 33 -4.07 -1.86 4.12
N LEU A 34 -4.76 -1.31 3.13
CA LEU A 34 -4.56 0.06 2.66
C LEU A 34 -5.79 0.87 2.98
N THR A 35 -5.61 2.09 3.44
CA THR A 35 -6.72 3.01 3.71
C THR A 35 -6.47 4.35 3.02
N ALA A 36 -7.47 4.84 2.32
CA ALA A 36 -7.50 6.19 1.76
C ALA A 36 -8.66 6.98 2.37
N THR A 37 -8.44 8.25 2.61
CA THR A 37 -9.46 9.17 3.12
C THR A 37 -9.45 10.47 2.36
N ASP A 38 -10.59 11.14 2.36
CA ASP A 38 -10.70 12.55 2.01
C ASP A 38 -11.93 13.20 2.64
N ILE A 39 -11.96 14.54 2.62
CA ILE A 39 -13.04 15.35 3.15
C ILE A 39 -13.81 15.99 2.00
N PHE A 40 -15.12 15.88 2.10
CA PHE A 40 -16.09 16.39 1.14
C PHE A 40 -17.03 17.41 1.81
N PRO A 41 -17.69 18.30 1.04
CA PRO A 41 -18.86 18.98 1.52
C PRO A 41 -19.90 17.97 2.02
N LYS A 42 -20.73 18.38 2.97
CA LYS A 42 -21.76 17.50 3.51
C LYS A 42 -22.69 16.98 2.39
N PHE A 43 -22.91 15.69 2.39
CA PHE A 43 -23.86 14.98 1.51
C PHE A 43 -24.72 14.02 2.32
N ASP A 44 -25.80 13.53 1.71
CA ASP A 44 -26.67 12.53 2.33
C ASP A 44 -25.99 11.15 2.28
N THR A 45 -25.83 10.52 3.44
CA THR A 45 -25.16 9.23 3.57
C THR A 45 -25.97 8.07 3.01
N GLU A 46 -27.30 8.12 3.10
CA GLU A 46 -28.18 7.10 2.51
C GLU A 46 -28.09 7.12 1.00
N ASP A 47 -28.08 8.31 0.41
CA ASP A 47 -27.91 8.50 -1.01
C ASP A 47 -26.54 8.00 -1.49
N PHE A 48 -25.50 8.20 -0.69
CA PHE A 48 -24.19 7.62 -1.00
C PHE A 48 -24.27 6.10 -1.10
N TYR A 49 -24.81 5.43 -0.10
CA TYR A 49 -24.86 3.96 -0.11
C TYR A 49 -25.75 3.44 -1.24
N LYS A 50 -26.86 4.10 -1.56
CA LYS A 50 -27.70 3.74 -2.72
C LYS A 50 -26.94 3.88 -4.03
N CYS A 51 -26.34 5.05 -4.28
CA CYS A 51 -25.57 5.30 -5.48
C CYS A 51 -24.36 4.36 -5.60
N ALA A 52 -23.61 4.18 -4.54
CA ALA A 52 -22.44 3.32 -4.54
C ALA A 52 -22.79 1.85 -4.82
N LYS A 53 -23.89 1.34 -4.22
CA LYS A 53 -24.38 -0.02 -4.46
C LYS A 53 -24.72 -0.28 -5.93
N ASN A 54 -25.26 0.72 -6.62
CA ASN A 54 -25.68 0.60 -8.01
C ASN A 54 -24.51 0.80 -8.99
N ASN A 55 -23.53 1.62 -8.63
CA ASN A 55 -22.53 2.10 -9.58
C ASN A 55 -21.15 1.46 -9.39
N LEU A 56 -20.67 1.22 -8.16
CA LEU A 56 -19.34 0.62 -7.94
C LEU A 56 -19.18 -0.76 -8.59
N PRO A 57 -20.20 -1.66 -8.58
CA PRO A 57 -20.07 -2.95 -9.24
C PRO A 57 -19.91 -2.91 -10.77
N GLN A 58 -20.06 -1.74 -11.41
CA GLN A 58 -19.71 -1.56 -12.83
C GLN A 58 -18.18 -1.64 -13.05
N ILE A 59 -17.39 -1.49 -11.99
CA ILE A 59 -15.95 -1.65 -11.99
C ILE A 59 -15.66 -3.05 -11.47
N ASP A 60 -15.13 -3.91 -12.31
CA ASP A 60 -15.00 -5.35 -12.05
C ASP A 60 -14.29 -5.70 -10.75
N ILE A 61 -13.31 -4.91 -10.32
CA ILE A 61 -12.56 -5.18 -9.10
C ILE A 61 -13.46 -5.28 -7.84
N PHE A 62 -14.63 -4.61 -7.86
CA PHE A 62 -15.59 -4.69 -6.77
C PHE A 62 -16.44 -5.97 -6.79
N ASN A 63 -16.31 -6.79 -7.83
CA ASN A 63 -16.99 -8.07 -7.93
C ASN A 63 -16.11 -9.25 -7.46
N TYR A 64 -14.94 -8.96 -6.93
CA TYR A 64 -14.00 -9.97 -6.44
C TYR A 64 -13.76 -9.83 -4.96
N GLN A 65 -14.03 -10.91 -4.23
CA GLN A 65 -13.85 -11.00 -2.79
C GLN A 65 -12.85 -12.12 -2.45
N ILE A 66 -12.50 -12.25 -1.20
CA ILE A 66 -11.62 -13.32 -0.74
C ILE A 66 -12.40 -14.30 0.13
N LYS A 67 -12.54 -15.54 -0.32
CA LYS A 67 -13.17 -16.62 0.43
C LYS A 67 -12.12 -17.52 1.05
N PHE A 68 -12.26 -17.78 2.36
CA PHE A 68 -11.38 -18.72 3.07
C PHE A 68 -11.98 -20.11 3.04
N ILE A 69 -11.20 -21.09 2.57
CA ILE A 69 -11.53 -22.50 2.52
C ILE A 69 -10.40 -23.27 3.18
N GLU A 70 -10.70 -23.99 4.25
CA GLU A 70 -9.67 -24.67 5.05
C GLU A 70 -8.49 -23.74 5.40
N GLU A 71 -8.82 -22.53 5.85
CA GLU A 71 -7.85 -21.48 6.24
C GLU A 71 -7.01 -20.90 5.09
N TYR A 72 -7.21 -21.36 3.85
CA TYR A 72 -6.51 -20.81 2.70
C TYR A 72 -7.41 -19.83 1.91
N PRO A 73 -6.89 -18.66 1.46
CA PRO A 73 -7.67 -17.66 0.73
C PRO A 73 -7.80 -18.01 -0.76
N PHE A 74 -8.98 -17.78 -1.28
CA PHE A 74 -9.35 -17.96 -2.69
C PHE A 74 -9.97 -16.69 -3.24
N TRP A 75 -9.70 -16.40 -4.50
CA TRP A 75 -10.47 -15.43 -5.23
C TRP A 75 -11.89 -15.94 -5.46
N TYR A 76 -12.86 -15.10 -5.12
CA TYR A 76 -14.27 -15.42 -5.14
C TYR A 76 -15.05 -14.36 -5.92
N ASN A 77 -15.82 -14.78 -6.92
CA ASN A 77 -16.67 -13.90 -7.71
C ASN A 77 -17.99 -13.65 -6.95
N LYS A 78 -18.07 -12.53 -6.28
CA LYS A 78 -19.27 -12.06 -5.61
C LYS A 78 -19.31 -10.53 -5.67
N LYS A 79 -20.45 -9.99 -6.11
CA LYS A 79 -20.67 -8.54 -6.12
C LYS A 79 -20.44 -7.95 -4.73
N LEU A 80 -19.78 -6.79 -4.69
CA LEU A 80 -19.51 -6.09 -3.43
C LEU A 80 -20.82 -5.80 -2.68
N GLU A 81 -20.89 -6.23 -1.44
CA GLU A 81 -21.90 -5.79 -0.51
C GLU A 81 -21.39 -4.61 0.30
N LEU A 82 -22.15 -3.53 0.28
CA LEU A 82 -21.83 -2.33 1.04
C LEU A 82 -22.49 -2.41 2.42
N ILE A 83 -21.68 -2.71 3.42
CA ILE A 83 -22.12 -2.65 4.81
C ILE A 83 -22.16 -1.16 5.20
N LYS A 84 -23.32 -0.70 5.66
CA LYS A 84 -23.47 0.67 6.15
C LYS A 84 -22.66 0.90 7.41
N ASN A 85 -21.71 1.83 7.34
CA ASN A 85 -20.89 2.25 8.47
C ASN A 85 -20.92 3.77 8.52
N ILE A 86 -21.79 4.30 9.39
CA ILE A 86 -21.95 5.74 9.58
C ILE A 86 -21.49 6.06 10.99
N ASN A 87 -20.50 6.93 11.09
CA ASN A 87 -19.96 7.42 12.35
C ASN A 87 -20.18 8.93 12.45
N PHE A 88 -20.43 9.41 13.65
CA PHE A 88 -20.58 10.83 13.93
C PHE A 88 -19.38 11.24 14.79
N PHE A 89 -18.64 12.24 14.30
CA PHE A 89 -17.51 12.80 15.05
C PHE A 89 -17.66 14.30 15.12
N GLU A 90 -17.57 14.84 16.31
CA GLU A 90 -17.29 16.25 16.49
C GLU A 90 -15.76 16.45 16.44
N ILE A 91 -15.23 16.70 15.26
CA ILE A 91 -13.84 17.12 15.10
C ILE A 91 -13.84 18.65 15.19
N ASN A 92 -13.40 19.17 16.31
CA ASN A 92 -13.35 20.62 16.56
C ASN A 92 -12.22 21.32 15.79
N ASN A 93 -11.17 20.57 15.38
CA ASN A 93 -10.06 21.03 14.55
C ASN A 93 -9.66 19.94 13.57
N LEU A 94 -9.75 20.22 12.26
CA LEU A 94 -9.29 19.36 11.18
C LEU A 94 -7.76 19.39 11.01
N GLU A 95 -7.04 19.64 12.09
CA GLU A 95 -5.60 19.51 12.09
C GLU A 95 -5.18 18.05 11.98
N GLU A 96 -3.97 17.81 11.51
CA GLU A 96 -3.36 16.49 11.28
C GLU A 96 -3.52 15.47 12.41
N ARG A 97 -3.75 15.93 13.63
CA ARG A 97 -3.94 15.09 14.82
C ARG A 97 -5.18 14.20 14.75
N ASP A 98 -6.22 14.66 14.10
CA ASP A 98 -7.53 14.01 14.13
C ASP A 98 -7.62 12.81 13.18
N TYR A 99 -6.80 12.79 12.11
CA TYR A 99 -6.71 11.63 11.23
C TYR A 99 -5.98 10.44 11.84
N LYS A 100 -5.03 10.68 12.74
CA LYS A 100 -4.16 9.63 13.30
C LYS A 100 -4.95 8.50 13.91
N GLU A 101 -6.00 8.82 14.63
CA GLU A 101 -6.82 7.81 15.28
C GLU A 101 -7.55 6.91 14.28
N TYR A 102 -8.09 7.48 13.20
CA TYR A 102 -8.84 6.75 12.17
C TYR A 102 -7.95 5.96 11.23
N LEU A 103 -6.73 6.41 11.02
CA LEU A 103 -5.74 5.76 10.18
C LEU A 103 -4.79 4.87 10.99
N SER A 104 -5.02 4.70 12.29
CA SER A 104 -4.22 3.81 13.12
C SER A 104 -4.33 2.35 12.67
N LYS A 105 -3.27 1.57 12.90
CA LYS A 105 -3.24 0.13 12.60
C LYS A 105 -4.44 -0.58 13.20
N GLU A 106 -4.71 -0.34 14.48
CA GLU A 106 -5.80 -1.01 15.22
C GLU A 106 -7.16 -0.81 14.53
N LYS A 107 -7.48 0.44 14.16
CA LYS A 107 -8.74 0.75 13.49
C LYS A 107 -8.79 0.19 12.07
N CYS A 108 -7.68 0.26 11.31
CA CYS A 108 -7.61 -0.32 9.97
C CYS A 108 -7.80 -1.85 10.01
N CYS A 109 -7.08 -2.55 10.89
CA CYS A 109 -7.21 -4.00 11.04
C CYS A 109 -8.63 -4.39 11.47
N LYS A 110 -9.22 -3.67 12.43
CA LYS A 110 -10.59 -3.90 12.88
C LYS A 110 -11.60 -3.73 11.74
N ARG A 111 -11.48 -2.65 10.95
CA ARG A 111 -12.39 -2.43 9.81
C ARG A 111 -12.46 -3.64 8.89
N ILE A 112 -11.30 -4.23 8.57
CA ILE A 112 -11.26 -5.37 7.66
C ILE A 112 -11.61 -6.68 8.35
N SER A 113 -11.19 -6.89 9.60
CA SER A 113 -11.60 -8.10 10.32
C SER A 113 -13.12 -8.21 10.46
N ASP A 114 -13.78 -7.07 10.60
CA ASP A 114 -15.23 -6.98 10.71
C ASP A 114 -15.94 -6.91 9.34
N ASN A 115 -15.19 -6.78 8.25
CA ASN A 115 -15.73 -6.65 6.89
C ASN A 115 -16.01 -8.02 6.26
N LEU A 116 -16.84 -8.79 6.95
CA LEU A 116 -17.25 -10.12 6.50
C LEU A 116 -18.61 -10.03 5.80
N ASP A 117 -18.78 -10.89 4.81
CA ASP A 117 -20.07 -11.05 4.14
C ASP A 117 -21.15 -11.45 5.17
N PRO A 118 -22.32 -10.80 5.16
CA PRO A 118 -23.36 -11.08 6.15
C PRO A 118 -24.00 -12.49 6.00
N GLU A 119 -24.01 -13.06 4.78
CA GLU A 119 -24.59 -14.36 4.49
C GLU A 119 -23.57 -15.50 4.62
N ASP A 120 -22.31 -15.25 4.25
CA ASP A 120 -21.23 -16.24 4.34
C ASP A 120 -19.97 -15.62 4.97
N ARG A 121 -19.81 -15.81 6.26
CA ARG A 121 -18.70 -15.27 7.04
C ARG A 121 -17.31 -15.83 6.64
N SER A 122 -17.26 -16.86 5.80
CA SER A 122 -16.00 -17.29 5.19
C SER A 122 -15.51 -16.36 4.09
N ILE A 123 -16.37 -15.41 3.64
CA ILE A 123 -16.04 -14.42 2.63
C ILE A 123 -15.65 -13.10 3.33
N LYS A 124 -14.44 -12.64 3.07
CA LYS A 124 -13.96 -11.33 3.47
C LYS A 124 -14.16 -10.36 2.30
N LEU A 125 -14.95 -9.31 2.52
CA LEU A 125 -15.19 -8.28 1.51
C LEU A 125 -13.92 -7.47 1.28
N SER A 126 -13.54 -7.32 0.03
CA SER A 126 -12.27 -6.70 -0.38
C SER A 126 -12.16 -5.22 -0.04
N TYR A 127 -13.30 -4.52 -0.01
CA TYR A 127 -13.39 -3.08 0.23
C TYR A 127 -14.43 -2.77 1.30
N ARG A 128 -14.10 -1.83 2.17
CA ARG A 128 -15.02 -1.27 3.16
C ARG A 128 -15.05 0.24 3.04
N PHE A 129 -16.25 0.80 3.12
CA PHE A 129 -16.47 2.24 3.19
C PHE A 129 -16.99 2.62 4.57
N GLU A 130 -16.50 3.73 5.09
CA GLU A 130 -16.95 4.32 6.33
C GLU A 130 -17.17 5.81 6.10
N ILE A 131 -18.35 6.29 6.48
CA ILE A 131 -18.74 7.68 6.33
C ILE A 131 -18.73 8.32 7.71
N CYS A 132 -17.94 9.36 7.86
CA CYS A 132 -17.77 10.08 9.12
C CYS A 132 -18.31 11.50 8.96
N GLN A 133 -19.40 11.83 9.62
CA GLN A 133 -19.90 13.20 9.67
C GLN A 133 -19.04 13.99 10.66
N ILE A 134 -18.21 14.90 10.16
CA ILE A 134 -17.28 15.68 10.97
C ILE A 134 -18.01 16.82 11.66
N ASN A 135 -18.85 17.52 10.88
CA ASN A 135 -19.64 18.65 11.35
C ASN A 135 -20.85 18.86 10.43
N ASN A 136 -21.57 19.94 10.61
CA ASN A 136 -22.75 20.26 9.81
C ASN A 136 -22.46 20.67 8.35
N LYS A 137 -21.18 20.82 7.96
CA LYS A 137 -20.75 21.25 6.61
C LYS A 137 -19.90 20.22 5.88
N GLN A 138 -19.28 19.26 6.59
CA GLN A 138 -18.25 18.38 6.04
C GLN A 138 -18.47 16.93 6.44
N THR A 139 -18.11 16.06 5.51
CA THR A 139 -18.13 14.60 5.68
C THR A 139 -16.78 14.03 5.26
N MET A 140 -16.19 13.18 6.07
CA MET A 140 -15.01 12.40 5.71
C MET A 140 -15.45 11.03 5.21
N VAL A 141 -14.83 10.57 4.13
CA VAL A 141 -15.01 9.21 3.62
C VAL A 141 -13.70 8.45 3.80
N ILE A 142 -13.81 7.28 4.39
CA ILE A 142 -12.70 6.35 4.60
C ILE A 142 -12.98 5.10 3.74
N MET A 143 -12.05 4.76 2.87
CA MET A 143 -12.07 3.51 2.11
C MET A 143 -10.88 2.65 2.54
N THR A 144 -11.18 1.46 3.02
CA THR A 144 -10.15 0.48 3.39
C THR A 144 -10.24 -0.74 2.47
N ALA A 145 -9.10 -1.19 1.97
CA ALA A 145 -8.97 -2.32 1.06
C ALA A 145 -7.96 -3.34 1.58
N ILE A 146 -8.19 -4.62 1.28
CA ILE A 146 -7.18 -5.67 1.48
C ILE A 146 -6.06 -5.43 0.45
N HIS A 147 -4.80 -5.45 0.87
CA HIS A 147 -3.68 -5.14 -0.03
C HIS A 147 -3.56 -6.11 -1.21
N ALA A 148 -3.98 -7.37 -1.05
CA ALA A 148 -4.05 -8.31 -2.16
C ALA A 148 -4.96 -7.85 -3.31
N THR A 149 -5.95 -7.00 -3.02
CA THR A 149 -6.91 -6.48 -4.02
C THR A 149 -6.54 -5.09 -4.55
N SER A 150 -5.57 -4.43 -3.93
CA SER A 150 -5.26 -3.04 -4.27
C SER A 150 -3.83 -2.68 -3.86
N ASP A 151 -3.10 -2.01 -4.70
CA ASP A 151 -1.93 -1.25 -4.31
C ASP A 151 -2.27 0.23 -4.10
N GLY A 152 -1.32 1.03 -3.65
CA GLY A 152 -1.57 2.44 -3.36
C GLY A 152 -2.12 3.22 -4.56
N ARG A 153 -1.65 2.95 -5.78
CA ARG A 153 -2.15 3.62 -7.00
C ARG A 153 -3.57 3.18 -7.33
N THR A 154 -3.83 1.87 -7.29
CA THR A 154 -5.18 1.32 -7.50
C THR A 154 -6.16 1.87 -6.48
N LEU A 155 -5.77 1.94 -5.21
CA LEU A 155 -6.60 2.49 -4.14
C LEU A 155 -7.10 3.90 -4.48
N PHE A 156 -6.20 4.81 -4.86
CA PHE A 156 -6.59 6.18 -5.19
C PHE A 156 -7.35 6.29 -6.52
N ASN A 157 -7.02 5.47 -7.51
CA ASN A 157 -7.81 5.41 -8.75
C ASN A 157 -9.25 4.96 -8.49
N ILE A 158 -9.45 4.01 -7.59
CA ILE A 158 -10.79 3.58 -7.14
C ILE A 158 -11.46 4.69 -6.34
N PHE A 159 -10.73 5.35 -5.47
CA PHE A 159 -11.28 6.45 -4.68
C PHE A 159 -11.76 7.62 -5.55
N ASP A 160 -11.18 7.82 -6.74
CA ASP A 160 -11.67 8.80 -7.71
C ASP A 160 -13.07 8.46 -8.25
N TYR A 161 -13.44 7.17 -8.33
CA TYR A 161 -14.84 6.80 -8.65
C TYR A 161 -15.78 7.10 -7.48
N VAL A 162 -15.34 6.89 -6.27
CA VAL A 162 -16.08 7.30 -5.07
C VAL A 162 -16.32 8.81 -5.07
N ARG A 163 -15.32 9.61 -5.44
CA ARG A 163 -15.47 11.08 -5.61
C ARG A 163 -16.53 11.43 -6.64
N LYS A 164 -16.53 10.78 -7.80
CA LYS A 164 -17.54 11.02 -8.85
C LYS A 164 -18.94 10.74 -8.34
N ILE A 165 -19.13 9.69 -7.54
CA ILE A 165 -20.43 9.38 -6.91
C ILE A 165 -20.82 10.50 -5.94
N ILE A 166 -19.93 10.94 -5.08
CA ILE A 166 -20.20 12.01 -4.11
C ILE A 166 -20.49 13.34 -4.82
N ASP A 167 -19.71 13.70 -5.83
CA ASP A 167 -19.92 14.90 -6.63
C ASP A 167 -21.29 14.89 -7.32
N PHE A 168 -21.71 13.72 -7.80
CA PHE A 168 -23.04 13.54 -8.39
C PHE A 168 -24.15 13.78 -7.36
N ILE A 169 -24.02 13.22 -6.17
CA ILE A 169 -25.00 13.39 -5.08
C ILE A 169 -25.08 14.86 -4.67
N ILE A 170 -23.94 15.52 -4.46
CA ILE A 170 -23.89 16.93 -4.08
C ILE A 170 -24.58 17.83 -5.14
N LYS A 171 -24.34 17.54 -6.42
CA LYS A 171 -24.94 18.31 -7.54
C LYS A 171 -26.43 18.09 -7.70
N ASN A 172 -26.95 16.93 -7.28
CA ASN A 172 -28.35 16.54 -7.50
C ASN A 172 -29.13 16.41 -6.18
N LYS A 173 -28.67 17.03 -5.10
CA LYS A 173 -29.28 16.93 -3.76
C LYS A 173 -30.76 17.25 -3.69
N ASP A 174 -31.25 18.11 -4.60
CA ASP A 174 -32.64 18.56 -4.65
C ASP A 174 -33.51 17.69 -5.60
N ASN A 175 -32.93 16.62 -6.19
CA ASN A 175 -33.61 15.76 -7.16
C ASN A 175 -33.45 14.27 -6.84
N ASN A 176 -34.24 13.79 -5.87
CA ASN A 176 -34.19 12.41 -5.38
C ASN A 176 -34.41 11.33 -6.46
N ASN A 177 -35.07 11.66 -7.59
CA ASN A 177 -35.30 10.71 -8.67
C ASN A 177 -34.02 10.39 -9.46
N LEU A 178 -33.04 11.30 -9.50
CA LEU A 178 -31.77 11.08 -10.20
C LEU A 178 -30.81 10.20 -9.42
N ILE A 179 -30.93 10.14 -8.10
CA ILE A 179 -30.02 9.35 -7.24
C ILE A 179 -30.15 7.84 -7.47
N ASN A 180 -31.30 7.40 -8.00
CA ASN A 180 -31.53 6.01 -8.36
C ASN A 180 -30.98 5.66 -9.76
N ASN A 181 -30.51 6.62 -10.54
CA ASN A 181 -29.99 6.39 -11.88
C ASN A 181 -28.54 5.88 -11.85
N GLU A 182 -28.22 5.09 -12.85
CA GLU A 182 -26.81 4.70 -13.06
C GLU A 182 -26.00 5.93 -13.46
N ILE A 183 -24.96 6.22 -12.70
CA ILE A 183 -23.92 7.16 -13.10
C ILE A 183 -23.04 6.42 -14.10
N PHE A 184 -22.81 7.00 -15.26
CA PHE A 184 -21.88 6.40 -16.20
C PHE A 184 -20.46 6.46 -15.62
N LEU A 185 -20.03 5.39 -14.97
CA LEU A 185 -18.64 5.15 -14.64
C LEU A 185 -18.01 4.42 -15.82
N GLU A 186 -16.86 4.91 -16.26
CA GLU A 186 -16.09 4.21 -17.29
C GLU A 186 -15.82 2.77 -16.83
N LYS A 187 -16.37 1.78 -17.54
CA LYS A 187 -16.17 0.37 -17.19
C LYS A 187 -14.69 0.05 -17.26
N LYS A 188 -14.14 -0.47 -16.19
CA LYS A 188 -12.76 -0.97 -16.12
C LYS A 188 -12.82 -2.46 -15.83
N GLU A 189 -12.37 -3.23 -16.80
CA GLU A 189 -12.24 -4.67 -16.65
C GLU A 189 -11.06 -5.00 -15.76
N ALA A 190 -11.29 -5.85 -14.77
CA ALA A 190 -10.26 -6.43 -13.93
C ALA A 190 -10.47 -7.95 -13.91
N LYS A 191 -9.69 -8.69 -14.70
CA LYS A 191 -9.82 -10.16 -14.73
C LYS A 191 -8.83 -10.78 -13.76
N ILE A 192 -9.36 -11.63 -12.88
CA ILE A 192 -8.51 -12.54 -12.13
C ILE A 192 -8.13 -13.68 -13.06
N CYS A 193 -6.89 -13.77 -13.27
CA CYS A 193 -6.34 -14.75 -14.18
C CYS A 193 -6.07 -16.09 -13.49
N SER A 194 -5.74 -17.16 -14.23
CA SER A 194 -5.46 -18.48 -13.70
C SER A 194 -4.22 -18.51 -12.81
N PHE A 195 -4.11 -19.51 -11.94
CA PHE A 195 -3.00 -19.67 -11.01
C PHE A 195 -1.64 -19.65 -11.71
N GLY A 196 -0.72 -18.86 -11.20
CA GLY A 196 0.61 -18.70 -11.79
C GLY A 196 0.70 -17.61 -12.86
N GLN A 197 -0.27 -16.76 -12.97
CA GLN A 197 -0.47 -15.80 -14.06
C GLN A 197 0.15 -14.42 -13.89
N TYR A 198 0.87 -14.16 -12.87
CA TYR A 198 1.82 -13.07 -12.97
C TYR A 198 2.76 -13.29 -14.19
N ASP A 199 2.99 -14.54 -14.54
CA ASP A 199 3.65 -14.90 -15.80
C ASP A 199 2.93 -14.36 -17.05
N ASN A 200 1.64 -14.07 -16.97
CA ASN A 200 0.85 -13.55 -18.10
C ASN A 200 0.64 -12.03 -18.08
N TYR A 201 0.80 -11.38 -16.94
CA TYR A 201 0.74 -9.91 -16.88
C TYR A 201 2.06 -9.25 -17.21
N ILE A 202 3.11 -9.94 -16.90
CA ILE A 202 4.47 -9.57 -17.19
C ILE A 202 4.96 -10.66 -18.13
N ASN A 203 5.29 -10.31 -19.36
CA ASN A 203 5.92 -11.21 -20.32
C ASN A 203 7.31 -11.59 -19.81
N LEU A 204 7.34 -12.41 -18.76
CA LEU A 204 8.57 -12.87 -18.16
C LEU A 204 9.17 -13.92 -19.09
N ASP A 205 10.35 -13.64 -19.60
CA ASP A 205 11.17 -14.68 -20.23
C ASP A 205 11.60 -15.67 -19.14
N LYS A 206 11.06 -16.89 -19.19
CA LYS A 206 11.45 -17.97 -18.26
C LYS A 206 12.95 -18.18 -18.22
N LYS A 207 13.66 -17.89 -19.31
CA LYS A 207 15.12 -17.94 -19.39
C LYS A 207 15.81 -16.75 -18.70
N ALA A 208 15.14 -15.63 -18.47
CA ALA A 208 15.72 -14.52 -17.73
C ALA A 208 15.97 -14.90 -16.26
N TYR A 209 15.21 -15.86 -15.74
CA TYR A 209 15.36 -16.41 -14.39
C TYR A 209 16.70 -17.10 -14.19
N GLU A 210 17.14 -17.84 -15.20
CA GLU A 210 18.43 -18.55 -15.18
C GLU A 210 19.62 -17.58 -15.27
N LYS A 211 19.39 -16.33 -15.63
CA LYS A 211 20.41 -15.30 -15.84
C LYS A 211 20.55 -14.30 -14.70
N ILE A 212 19.76 -14.44 -13.63
CA ILE A 212 19.91 -13.55 -12.47
C ILE A 212 21.19 -13.97 -11.74
N PRO A 213 22.23 -13.12 -11.72
CA PRO A 213 23.46 -13.47 -11.02
C PRO A 213 23.15 -13.65 -9.53
N ASP A 214 23.71 -14.69 -8.89
CA ASP A 214 23.54 -14.95 -7.44
C ASP A 214 23.82 -13.71 -6.58
N LYS A 215 24.78 -12.88 -6.98
CA LYS A 215 25.07 -11.58 -6.33
C LYS A 215 23.91 -10.56 -6.32
N TRP A 216 22.83 -10.80 -7.10
CA TRP A 216 21.62 -9.98 -7.06
C TRP A 216 20.59 -10.50 -6.06
N LEU A 217 20.67 -11.80 -5.76
CA LEU A 217 19.94 -12.44 -4.66
C LEU A 217 20.64 -12.16 -3.33
N GLU A 218 21.93 -11.87 -3.37
CA GLU A 218 22.74 -11.36 -2.27
C GLU A 218 22.62 -9.83 -2.18
N VAL A 219 21.42 -9.31 -1.92
CA VAL A 219 21.37 -8.00 -1.27
C VAL A 219 22.07 -8.19 0.08
N PRO A 220 23.20 -7.54 0.32
CA PRO A 220 23.97 -7.81 1.52
C PRO A 220 23.05 -7.70 2.73
N LEU A 221 22.99 -8.77 3.51
CA LEU A 221 22.30 -8.78 4.80
C LEU A 221 22.77 -7.57 5.58
N MET A 222 21.93 -6.56 5.68
CA MET A 222 22.30 -5.31 6.33
C MET A 222 22.16 -5.46 7.84
N LYS A 223 23.12 -6.12 8.47
CA LYS A 223 23.41 -5.90 9.88
C LYS A 223 24.00 -4.50 10.13
N ILE A 224 23.45 -3.46 9.52
CA ILE A 224 23.96 -2.10 9.69
C ILE A 224 23.27 -1.42 10.86
N ILE A 225 22.02 -1.77 11.11
CA ILE A 225 21.38 -1.40 12.36
C ILE A 225 21.86 -2.43 13.36
N PRO A 226 22.62 -2.02 14.40
CA PRO A 226 23.00 -2.91 15.48
C PRO A 226 21.76 -3.69 15.88
N ASP A 227 21.91 -4.99 16.16
CA ASP A 227 20.82 -5.76 16.75
C ASP A 227 20.26 -4.86 17.82
N LEU A 228 19.16 -4.18 17.53
CA LEU A 228 18.58 -3.25 18.47
C LEU A 228 18.43 -4.08 19.73
N ASP A 229 19.16 -3.73 20.79
CA ASP A 229 18.80 -4.11 22.13
C ASP A 229 17.41 -3.52 22.35
N ILE A 230 16.43 -4.16 21.71
CA ILE A 230 15.05 -3.97 22.10
C ILE A 230 15.10 -4.45 23.52
N ASP A 231 15.05 -3.47 24.41
CA ASP A 231 15.07 -3.66 25.84
C ASP A 231 14.30 -4.96 26.11
N GLU A 232 14.92 -5.96 26.75
CA GLU A 232 14.29 -7.25 27.03
C GLU A 232 12.95 -7.10 27.74
N LYS A 233 12.68 -5.90 28.23
CA LYS A 233 11.46 -5.44 28.85
C LYS A 233 10.33 -5.07 27.90
N ILE A 234 10.51 -5.02 26.56
CA ILE A 234 9.39 -4.75 25.65
C ILE A 234 8.53 -6.02 25.57
N ASP A 235 7.35 -5.91 26.14
CA ASP A 235 6.30 -6.92 26.02
C ASP A 235 6.00 -7.14 24.53
N LYS A 236 6.36 -8.32 24.03
CA LYS A 236 6.19 -8.68 22.60
C LYS A 236 4.72 -8.51 22.16
N ASP A 237 3.77 -8.65 23.08
CA ASP A 237 2.35 -8.49 22.78
C ASP A 237 1.93 -7.03 22.60
N LYS A 238 2.79 -6.09 22.96
CA LYS A 238 2.58 -4.65 22.81
C LYS A 238 3.36 -4.01 21.66
N ILE A 239 3.94 -4.82 20.77
CA ILE A 239 4.61 -4.28 19.57
C ILE A 239 3.58 -3.98 18.50
N TYR A 240 3.57 -2.71 18.03
CA TYR A 240 2.68 -2.22 16.99
C TYR A 240 3.32 -1.09 16.18
N TYR A 241 2.77 -0.80 15.01
CA TYR A 241 3.18 0.34 14.21
C TYR A 241 2.43 1.61 14.62
N ILE A 242 3.17 2.72 14.63
CA ILE A 242 2.62 4.08 14.79
C ILE A 242 2.66 4.75 13.43
N THR A 243 1.53 5.32 13.03
CA THR A 243 1.40 6.12 11.80
C THR A 243 1.29 7.60 12.15
N GLN A 244 2.03 8.43 11.44
CA GLN A 244 1.96 9.88 11.51
C GLN A 244 1.86 10.46 10.11
N HIS A 245 1.13 11.58 9.97
CA HIS A 245 1.00 12.29 8.71
C HIS A 245 1.61 13.68 8.82
N TYR A 246 2.28 14.10 7.76
CA TYR A 246 2.88 15.42 7.63
C TYR A 246 2.47 16.01 6.29
N ARG A 247 2.18 17.33 6.28
CA ARG A 247 1.82 18.08 5.09
C ARG A 247 2.84 19.17 4.81
N PHE A 248 3.26 19.27 3.57
CA PHE A 248 4.23 20.25 3.10
C PHE A 248 3.73 20.90 1.82
N ASN A 249 4.13 22.14 1.58
CA ASN A 249 3.80 22.85 0.34
C ASN A 249 4.47 22.15 -0.86
N TYR A 250 3.67 21.46 -1.67
CA TYR A 250 4.18 20.70 -2.81
C TYR A 250 4.85 21.57 -3.87
N LYS A 251 4.35 22.81 -4.11
CA LYS A 251 4.94 23.72 -5.10
C LYS A 251 6.37 24.09 -4.74
N LYS A 252 6.65 24.37 -3.46
CA LYS A 252 8.01 24.65 -2.97
C LYS A 252 8.93 23.44 -3.19
N ILE A 253 8.48 22.25 -2.80
CA ILE A 253 9.23 21.00 -2.95
C ILE A 253 9.50 20.69 -4.42
N LYS A 254 8.47 20.77 -5.27
CA LYS A 254 8.59 20.55 -6.71
C LYS A 254 9.59 21.50 -7.36
N ASN A 255 9.54 22.79 -7.00
CA ASN A 255 10.47 23.79 -7.50
C ASN A 255 11.91 23.51 -7.06
N PHE A 256 12.10 23.14 -5.80
CA PHE A 256 13.40 22.73 -5.27
C PHE A 256 13.94 21.52 -6.04
N CYS A 257 13.16 20.47 -6.18
CA CYS A 257 13.55 19.26 -6.91
C CYS A 257 13.91 19.58 -8.39
N LYS A 258 13.09 20.39 -9.05
CA LYS A 258 13.35 20.83 -10.44
C LYS A 258 14.64 21.63 -10.58
N LYS A 259 14.87 22.61 -9.69
CA LYS A 259 16.09 23.43 -9.66
C LYS A 259 17.34 22.57 -9.50
N ASN A 260 17.29 21.56 -8.65
CA ASN A 260 18.43 20.71 -8.32
C ASN A 260 18.50 19.43 -9.18
N LYS A 261 17.60 19.27 -10.18
CA LYS A 261 17.53 18.12 -11.09
C LYS A 261 17.41 16.78 -10.37
N VAL A 262 16.61 16.74 -9.32
CA VAL A 262 16.32 15.55 -8.50
C VAL A 262 14.81 15.27 -8.47
N SER A 263 14.41 14.14 -7.89
CA SER A 263 12.99 13.74 -7.75
C SER A 263 12.51 13.83 -6.30
N VAL A 264 11.20 13.89 -6.11
CA VAL A 264 10.59 13.77 -4.76
C VAL A 264 10.98 12.45 -4.12
N GLN A 265 11.02 11.36 -4.90
CA GLN A 265 11.44 10.05 -4.37
C GLN A 265 12.89 10.06 -3.89
N SER A 266 13.83 10.64 -4.64
CA SER A 266 15.21 10.75 -4.17
C SER A 266 15.34 11.63 -2.92
N MET A 267 14.51 12.66 -2.81
CA MET A 267 14.43 13.47 -1.60
C MET A 267 13.99 12.64 -0.39
N LEU A 268 12.91 11.86 -0.51
CA LEU A 268 12.44 10.99 0.59
C LEU A 268 13.53 10.00 1.02
N ILE A 269 14.17 9.33 0.07
CA ILE A 269 15.29 8.41 0.36
C ILE A 269 16.43 9.13 1.08
N THR A 270 16.78 10.32 0.62
CA THR A 270 17.86 11.12 1.23
C THR A 270 17.53 11.48 2.68
N MET A 271 16.30 11.96 2.93
CA MET A 271 15.88 12.31 4.29
C MET A 271 15.91 11.10 5.22
N LEU A 272 15.35 9.98 4.78
CA LEU A 272 15.38 8.73 5.53
C LEU A 272 16.80 8.27 5.84
N SER A 273 17.66 8.26 4.83
CA SER A 273 19.04 7.79 4.98
C SER A 273 19.85 8.69 5.92
N ARG A 274 19.69 10.01 5.81
CA ARG A 274 20.36 10.98 6.73
C ARG A 274 19.85 10.82 8.15
N ALA A 275 18.53 10.70 8.34
CA ALA A 275 17.95 10.47 9.67
C ALA A 275 18.42 9.14 10.28
N THR A 276 18.48 8.08 9.49
CA THR A 276 18.97 6.79 9.92
C THR A 276 20.43 6.88 10.40
N ARG A 277 21.30 7.53 9.61
CA ARG A 277 22.70 7.73 10.01
C ARG A 277 22.81 8.54 11.29
N LYS A 278 22.09 9.65 11.39
CA LYS A 278 22.10 10.52 12.58
C LYS A 278 21.57 9.82 13.81
N TYR A 279 20.44 9.13 13.68
CA TYR A 279 19.80 8.45 14.81
C TYR A 279 20.65 7.31 15.40
N TYR A 280 21.28 6.52 14.51
CA TYR A 280 22.13 5.40 14.92
C TYR A 280 23.62 5.75 14.98
N ASN A 281 23.98 7.01 14.81
CA ASN A 281 25.37 7.49 14.79
C ASN A 281 26.26 6.69 13.81
N LEU A 282 25.75 6.46 12.59
CA LEU A 282 26.49 5.71 11.57
C LEU A 282 27.40 6.62 10.77
N PRO A 283 28.59 6.13 10.33
CA PRO A 283 29.47 6.84 9.40
C PRO A 283 28.74 7.21 8.10
N GLU A 284 29.15 8.33 7.46
CA GLU A 284 28.51 8.81 6.23
C GLU A 284 28.63 7.81 5.08
N GLU A 285 29.76 7.11 4.99
CA GLU A 285 30.06 6.08 3.99
C GLU A 285 29.25 4.79 4.18
N THR A 286 28.56 4.61 5.32
CA THR A 286 27.76 3.42 5.59
C THR A 286 26.63 3.33 4.55
N PRO A 287 26.57 2.26 3.74
CA PRO A 287 25.53 2.12 2.74
C PRO A 287 24.18 1.82 3.42
N ILE A 288 23.15 2.56 3.02
CA ILE A 288 21.78 2.32 3.45
C ILE A 288 20.99 1.95 2.20
N TYR A 289 20.34 0.79 2.20
CA TYR A 289 19.45 0.37 1.14
C TYR A 289 18.03 0.75 1.49
N ASN A 290 17.29 1.26 0.51
CA ASN A 290 15.90 1.62 0.65
C ASN A 290 15.04 0.68 -0.19
N TYR A 291 14.00 0.10 0.41
CA TYR A 291 12.95 -0.58 -0.33
C TYR A 291 12.01 0.48 -0.92
N THR A 292 11.98 0.56 -2.24
CA THR A 292 11.17 1.55 -2.96
C THR A 292 10.12 0.85 -3.80
N PRO A 293 8.88 0.69 -3.30
CA PRO A 293 7.79 0.21 -4.13
C PRO A 293 7.58 1.13 -5.33
N CYS A 294 7.34 0.54 -6.48
CA CYS A 294 7.13 1.26 -7.74
C CYS A 294 5.98 0.64 -8.55
N ASP A 295 5.35 1.47 -9.36
CA ASP A 295 4.25 1.06 -10.23
C ASP A 295 4.78 0.28 -11.44
N SER A 296 4.63 -1.04 -11.42
CA SER A 296 5.07 -1.91 -12.52
C SER A 296 4.21 -1.79 -13.79
N ARG A 297 3.06 -1.10 -13.73
CA ARG A 297 2.23 -0.80 -14.92
C ARG A 297 2.95 0.08 -15.92
N GLN A 298 3.97 0.81 -15.46
CA GLN A 298 4.83 1.65 -16.31
C GLN A 298 5.94 0.83 -16.99
N SER A 299 6.13 -0.42 -16.59
CA SER A 299 7.14 -1.31 -17.18
C SER A 299 6.79 -1.69 -18.62
N ASN A 300 7.82 -1.86 -19.45
CA ASN A 300 7.66 -2.38 -20.81
C ASN A 300 7.16 -3.84 -20.83
N LEU A 301 7.35 -4.57 -19.74
CA LEU A 301 6.83 -5.94 -19.58
C LEU A 301 5.34 -5.98 -19.25
N ALA A 302 4.75 -4.85 -18.84
CA ALA A 302 3.35 -4.81 -18.49
C ALA A 302 2.49 -5.04 -19.74
N ASN A 303 1.62 -6.04 -19.68
CA ASN A 303 0.59 -6.23 -20.69
C ASN A 303 -0.57 -5.22 -20.49
N GLU A 304 -1.56 -5.25 -21.40
CA GLU A 304 -2.67 -4.29 -21.35
C GLU A 304 -3.50 -4.38 -20.07
N TYR A 305 -3.64 -5.58 -19.50
CA TYR A 305 -4.35 -5.76 -18.23
C TYR A 305 -3.62 -5.05 -17.08
N LEU A 306 -2.30 -5.21 -17.00
CA LEU A 306 -1.51 -4.54 -15.98
C LEU A 306 -1.48 -3.03 -16.20
N LYS A 307 -1.51 -2.56 -17.45
CA LYS A 307 -1.58 -1.13 -17.79
C LYS A 307 -2.91 -0.48 -17.39
N ASN A 308 -3.97 -1.27 -17.24
CA ASN A 308 -5.21 -0.76 -16.69
C ASN A 308 -4.99 -0.30 -15.24
N ARG A 309 -5.19 0.98 -14.99
CA ARG A 309 -4.90 1.61 -13.70
C ARG A 309 -5.79 1.16 -12.54
N VAL A 310 -6.87 0.47 -12.82
CA VAL A 310 -7.77 -0.13 -11.83
C VAL A 310 -7.55 -1.63 -11.84
N PHE A 311 -6.39 -2.04 -11.37
CA PHE A 311 -6.03 -3.44 -11.27
C PHE A 311 -5.59 -3.77 -9.84
N PHE A 312 -5.58 -5.08 -9.46
CA PHE A 312 -5.34 -5.52 -8.09
C PHE A 312 -4.05 -4.95 -7.50
N CYS A 313 -2.93 -5.55 -7.76
CA CYS A 313 -1.66 -5.07 -7.27
C CYS A 313 -0.62 -5.14 -8.40
N GLY A 314 -0.18 -3.98 -8.85
CA GLY A 314 0.83 -3.82 -9.88
C GLY A 314 2.14 -3.26 -9.35
N ALA A 315 2.39 -3.36 -8.05
CA ALA A 315 3.62 -2.85 -7.46
C ALA A 315 4.79 -3.80 -7.73
N GLY A 316 5.92 -3.21 -8.08
CA GLY A 316 7.24 -3.82 -8.04
C GLY A 316 8.08 -3.17 -6.96
N ALA A 317 9.38 -3.44 -6.93
CA ALA A 317 10.29 -2.80 -6.00
C ALA A 317 11.64 -2.46 -6.64
N LEU A 318 12.25 -1.40 -6.13
CA LEU A 318 13.64 -1.02 -6.38
C LEU A 318 14.39 -1.04 -5.05
N PHE A 319 15.69 -1.26 -5.11
CA PHE A 319 16.57 -1.22 -3.93
C PHE A 319 17.73 -0.24 -4.15
N PRO A 320 17.46 1.08 -4.22
CA PRO A 320 18.51 2.06 -4.34
C PRO A 320 19.40 2.06 -3.09
N LYS A 321 20.70 2.17 -3.33
CA LYS A 321 21.73 2.32 -2.30
C LYS A 321 21.95 3.80 -2.04
N SER A 322 21.93 4.21 -0.78
CA SER A 322 22.25 5.55 -0.32
C SER A 322 23.56 5.57 0.45
N ILE A 323 24.46 6.44 0.06
CA ILE A 323 25.69 6.76 0.81
C ILE A 323 25.67 8.25 1.10
N GLY A 324 26.02 8.65 2.34
CA GLY A 324 26.16 10.05 2.71
C GLY A 324 27.44 10.65 2.11
N GLN A 325 27.34 11.92 1.70
CA GLN A 325 28.42 12.71 1.15
C GLN A 325 28.71 13.96 2.00
N GLY A 326 28.05 14.08 3.17
CA GLY A 326 28.12 15.24 4.05
C GLY A 326 27.34 16.46 3.56
N ASP A 327 27.20 16.64 2.24
CA ASP A 327 26.47 17.71 1.61
C ASP A 327 25.10 17.24 1.12
N LEU A 328 24.03 17.97 1.49
CA LEU A 328 22.67 17.58 1.14
C LEU A 328 22.42 17.47 -0.37
N LEU A 329 22.94 18.39 -1.16
CA LEU A 329 22.71 18.36 -2.61
C LEU A 329 23.44 17.20 -3.27
N LYS A 330 24.63 16.87 -2.78
CA LYS A 330 25.38 15.69 -3.23
C LYS A 330 24.67 14.41 -2.86
N ASP A 331 24.11 14.30 -1.64
CA ASP A 331 23.32 13.16 -1.22
C ASP A 331 22.07 12.99 -2.10
N LEU A 332 21.36 14.09 -2.38
CA LEU A 332 20.17 14.09 -3.23
C LEU A 332 20.49 13.62 -4.66
N GLN A 333 21.57 14.12 -5.24
CA GLN A 333 22.02 13.74 -6.59
C GLN A 333 22.48 12.29 -6.64
N TYR A 334 23.22 11.84 -5.62
CA TYR A 334 23.66 10.45 -5.51
C TYR A 334 22.45 9.51 -5.47
N ASN A 335 21.47 9.79 -4.60
CA ASN A 335 20.28 8.96 -4.47
C ASN A 335 19.40 8.99 -5.73
N TYR A 336 19.33 10.13 -6.41
CA TYR A 336 18.64 10.23 -7.70
C TYR A 336 19.28 9.34 -8.78
N ASN A 337 20.61 9.32 -8.85
CA ASN A 337 21.35 8.45 -9.77
C ASN A 337 21.20 6.98 -9.39
N SER A 338 21.27 6.64 -8.09
CA SER A 338 21.06 5.28 -7.59
C SER A 338 19.69 4.73 -7.96
N ILE A 339 18.62 5.55 -7.86
CA ILE A 339 17.29 5.15 -8.35
C ILE A 339 17.33 4.86 -9.86
N LYS A 340 17.94 5.75 -10.66
CA LYS A 340 18.05 5.56 -12.11
C LYS A 340 18.77 4.28 -12.49
N GLU A 341 19.81 3.92 -11.76
CA GLU A 341 20.57 2.67 -11.95
C GLU A 341 19.74 1.42 -11.61
N CYS A 342 18.76 1.57 -10.71
CA CYS A 342 17.86 0.46 -10.34
C CYS A 342 16.70 0.26 -11.34
N ILE A 343 16.22 1.31 -12.03
CA ILE A 343 15.07 1.22 -12.94
C ILE A 343 15.22 0.14 -14.03
N PRO A 344 16.35 0.04 -14.75
CA PRO A 344 16.53 -1.01 -15.76
C PRO A 344 16.50 -2.43 -15.19
N LYS A 345 16.61 -2.56 -13.88
CA LYS A 345 16.64 -3.83 -13.14
C LYS A 345 15.29 -4.20 -12.55
N LEU A 346 14.30 -3.28 -12.65
CA LEU A 346 12.96 -3.45 -12.07
C LEU A 346 12.32 -4.76 -12.48
N GLU A 347 12.44 -5.11 -13.75
CA GLU A 347 11.84 -6.32 -14.31
C GLU A 347 12.40 -7.59 -13.66
N ASN A 348 13.72 -7.63 -13.45
CA ASN A 348 14.37 -8.74 -12.74
C ASN A 348 13.94 -8.82 -11.27
N ILE A 349 13.81 -7.66 -10.62
CA ILE A 349 13.41 -7.60 -9.20
C ILE A 349 11.95 -8.01 -9.03
N ILE A 350 11.05 -7.58 -9.92
CA ILE A 350 9.66 -8.06 -9.92
C ILE A 350 9.60 -9.57 -10.06
N GLN A 351 10.41 -10.12 -10.95
CA GLN A 351 10.50 -11.54 -11.16
C GLN A 351 10.98 -12.28 -9.90
N ILE A 352 12.06 -11.78 -9.25
CA ILE A 352 12.58 -12.33 -8.00
C ILE A 352 11.52 -12.30 -6.91
N MET A 353 10.88 -11.16 -6.70
CA MET A 353 9.85 -11.01 -5.65
C MET A 353 8.72 -12.02 -5.79
N ARG A 354 8.32 -12.33 -7.00
CA ARG A 354 7.21 -13.24 -7.27
C ARG A 354 7.59 -14.69 -7.19
N SER A 355 8.81 -15.00 -7.57
CA SER A 355 9.31 -16.38 -7.48
C SER A 355 9.68 -16.78 -6.06
N SER A 356 10.10 -15.83 -5.24
CA SER A 356 10.52 -16.10 -3.87
C SER A 356 9.35 -16.49 -2.95
N LEU A 357 8.12 -16.13 -3.30
CA LEU A 357 6.91 -16.52 -2.59
C LEU A 357 6.24 -17.72 -3.27
N GLN A 358 7.00 -18.76 -3.53
CA GLN A 358 6.48 -19.96 -4.19
C GLN A 358 5.63 -20.78 -3.22
N ILE A 359 4.37 -20.86 -3.55
CA ILE A 359 3.46 -21.85 -2.99
C ILE A 359 3.44 -23.06 -3.93
N ASP A 360 3.57 -24.23 -3.36
CA ASP A 360 3.35 -25.46 -4.11
C ASP A 360 1.92 -25.45 -4.66
N LYS A 361 1.80 -25.48 -5.99
CA LYS A 361 0.49 -25.37 -6.68
C LYS A 361 -0.40 -26.60 -6.44
N GLU A 362 0.16 -27.70 -6.00
CA GLU A 362 -0.58 -28.95 -5.75
C GLU A 362 -1.14 -28.98 -4.33
N THR A 363 -0.33 -28.59 -3.35
CA THR A 363 -0.70 -28.68 -1.93
C THR A 363 -1.14 -27.38 -1.31
N LEU A 364 -0.82 -26.23 -1.94
CA LEU A 364 -0.94 -24.86 -1.41
C LEU A 364 -0.11 -24.63 -0.13
N GLU A 365 0.90 -25.42 0.07
CA GLU A 365 1.86 -25.23 1.16
C GLU A 365 2.98 -24.26 0.69
N LEU A 366 3.44 -23.42 1.59
CA LEU A 366 4.66 -22.65 1.35
C LEU A 366 5.82 -23.60 1.13
N ASN A 367 6.52 -23.45 0.02
CA ASN A 367 7.72 -24.22 -0.20
C ASN A 367 8.74 -23.87 0.91
N PRO A 368 9.19 -24.83 1.74
CA PRO A 368 10.13 -24.57 2.83
C PRO A 368 11.49 -24.05 2.34
N GLU A 369 11.81 -24.25 1.07
CA GLU A 369 13.00 -23.66 0.44
C GLU A 369 12.75 -22.22 -0.03
N THR A 370 11.51 -21.73 0.06
CA THR A 370 11.19 -20.35 -0.27
C THR A 370 11.86 -19.44 0.73
N LYS A 371 13.02 -18.92 0.37
CA LYS A 371 13.60 -17.79 1.06
C LYS A 371 12.73 -16.60 0.71
N MET A 372 11.77 -16.28 1.57
CA MET A 372 11.10 -14.99 1.51
C MET A 372 12.21 -13.95 1.41
N PRO A 373 12.21 -13.08 0.38
CA PRO A 373 13.07 -11.92 0.48
C PRO A 373 12.63 -11.22 1.75
N ASN A 374 13.45 -11.31 2.76
CA ASN A 374 13.20 -10.61 4.00
C ASN A 374 13.50 -9.14 3.71
N PHE A 375 12.46 -8.41 3.25
CA PHE A 375 12.57 -7.00 2.87
C PHE A 375 13.12 -6.17 4.03
N SER A 376 12.83 -6.55 5.26
CA SER A 376 13.32 -5.88 6.45
C SER A 376 14.79 -6.14 6.74
N THR A 377 15.32 -7.32 6.36
CA THR A 377 16.76 -7.60 6.46
C THR A 377 17.55 -7.07 5.26
N GLN A 378 16.85 -6.77 4.14
CA GLN A 378 17.47 -6.27 2.92
C GLN A 378 17.45 -4.74 2.81
N ALA A 379 16.52 -4.06 3.50
CA ALA A 379 16.42 -2.62 3.49
C ALA A 379 16.09 -2.07 4.87
N CYS A 380 16.90 -1.14 5.36
CA CYS A 380 16.64 -0.47 6.64
C CYS A 380 15.41 0.42 6.59
N THR A 381 15.06 0.92 5.41
CA THR A 381 14.03 1.93 5.21
C THR A 381 13.18 1.58 4.00
N CYS A 382 11.94 2.02 4.04
CA CYS A 382 11.02 1.93 2.91
C CYS A 382 10.53 3.33 2.53
N SER A 383 10.43 3.61 1.25
CA SER A 383 9.77 4.83 0.78
C SER A 383 9.06 4.62 -0.54
N SER A 384 7.84 5.10 -0.63
CA SER A 384 7.04 5.06 -1.84
C SER A 384 6.46 6.42 -2.16
N ASN A 385 6.46 6.79 -3.42
CA ASN A 385 5.71 7.94 -3.91
C ASN A 385 4.58 7.43 -4.81
N ILE A 386 3.39 7.34 -4.24
CA ILE A 386 2.18 6.89 -4.96
C ILE A 386 1.86 7.85 -6.11
N GLY A 387 2.28 9.10 -6.00
CA GLY A 387 2.14 10.11 -7.04
C GLY A 387 0.98 11.06 -6.82
N LYS A 388 0.55 11.74 -7.90
CA LYS A 388 -0.54 12.72 -7.86
C LYS A 388 -1.87 12.02 -7.57
N VAL A 389 -2.61 12.57 -6.62
CA VAL A 389 -3.97 12.18 -6.26
C VAL A 389 -4.89 13.39 -6.29
N ASN A 390 -6.18 13.14 -6.51
CA ASN A 390 -7.20 14.16 -6.40
C ASN A 390 -7.65 14.25 -4.94
N GLY A 391 -8.20 15.41 -4.55
CA GLY A 391 -8.83 15.58 -3.25
C GLY A 391 -8.60 16.92 -2.61
N ASN A 392 -9.44 17.21 -1.62
CA ASN A 392 -9.34 18.43 -0.83
C ASN A 392 -8.31 18.29 0.29
N LEU A 393 -8.39 17.17 1.00
CA LEU A 393 -7.49 16.87 2.11
C LEU A 393 -7.18 15.36 2.17
N PRO A 394 -6.63 14.77 1.08
CA PRO A 394 -6.40 13.34 1.03
C PRO A 394 -5.35 12.90 2.04
N ALA A 395 -5.56 11.71 2.59
CA ALA A 395 -4.56 11.01 3.39
C ALA A 395 -4.66 9.51 3.14
N PHE A 396 -3.64 8.76 3.52
CA PHE A 396 -3.63 7.32 3.40
C PHE A 396 -2.84 6.66 4.53
N SER A 397 -3.04 5.36 4.70
CA SER A 397 -2.28 4.55 5.64
C SER A 397 -2.08 3.15 5.07
N ILE A 398 -0.97 2.54 5.45
CA ILE A 398 -0.72 1.11 5.28
C ILE A 398 -0.72 0.49 6.68
N CYS A 399 -1.48 -0.58 6.83
CA CYS A 399 -1.48 -1.39 8.04
C CYS A 399 -0.81 -2.72 7.72
N MET A 400 0.27 -3.03 8.42
CA MET A 400 0.99 -4.30 8.31
C MET A 400 1.10 -4.95 9.69
N ASP A 401 1.03 -6.28 9.74
CA ASP A 401 1.34 -7.00 10.96
C ASP A 401 2.86 -7.12 11.15
N ILE A 402 3.31 -6.87 12.38
CA ILE A 402 4.69 -7.15 12.76
C ILE A 402 4.76 -8.60 13.20
N ASN A 403 5.69 -9.37 12.62
CA ASN A 403 6.04 -10.66 13.18
C ASN A 403 6.71 -10.44 14.54
N LYS A 404 5.98 -10.70 15.63
CA LYS A 404 6.42 -10.42 16.99
C LYS A 404 7.65 -11.24 17.42
N GLU A 405 7.81 -12.43 16.86
CA GLU A 405 8.95 -13.30 17.15
C GLU A 405 10.25 -12.77 16.53
N ASN A 406 10.14 -12.11 15.40
CA ASN A 406 11.24 -11.53 14.64
C ASN A 406 11.24 -10.00 14.63
N ALA A 407 10.46 -9.37 15.50
CA ALA A 407 10.24 -7.91 15.49
C ALA A 407 11.56 -7.11 15.52
N LYS A 408 12.61 -7.63 16.17
CA LYS A 408 13.95 -7.03 16.18
C LYS A 408 14.63 -7.04 14.80
N LYS A 409 14.27 -8.02 13.95
CA LYS A 409 14.91 -8.23 12.65
C LYS A 409 14.04 -7.79 11.48
N ASP A 410 12.71 -7.80 11.68
CA ASP A 410 11.70 -7.72 10.62
C ASP A 410 10.85 -6.45 10.69
N TYR A 411 11.39 -5.35 11.21
CA TYR A 411 10.67 -4.09 11.21
C TYR A 411 11.00 -3.23 9.98
N ILE A 412 10.04 -2.43 9.56
CA ILE A 412 10.21 -1.45 8.49
C ILE A 412 9.91 -0.05 9.06
N VAL A 413 10.78 0.89 8.73
CA VAL A 413 10.49 2.32 8.84
C VAL A 413 10.12 2.82 7.46
N CYS A 414 8.93 3.35 7.30
CA CYS A 414 8.36 3.67 6.00
C CYS A 414 7.97 5.14 5.90
N PHE A 415 8.29 5.74 4.75
CA PHE A 415 7.86 7.09 4.34
C PHE A 415 7.21 7.02 2.98
N ASP A 416 5.90 6.88 2.98
CA ASP A 416 5.13 6.89 1.76
C ASP A 416 4.50 8.25 1.53
N SER A 417 4.36 8.64 0.28
CA SER A 417 3.83 9.95 -0.05
C SER A 417 2.79 9.92 -1.17
N ILE A 418 1.87 10.86 -1.05
CA ILE A 418 0.96 11.30 -2.11
C ILE A 418 1.11 12.80 -2.29
N TYR A 419 0.74 13.33 -3.44
CA TYR A 419 0.67 14.77 -3.60
C TYR A 419 -0.57 15.21 -4.38
N THR A 420 -1.09 16.37 -3.98
CA THR A 420 -2.08 17.14 -4.72
C THR A 420 -1.39 18.25 -5.53
N GLU A 421 -2.13 19.21 -6.02
CA GLU A 421 -1.53 20.41 -6.64
C GLU A 421 -0.81 21.31 -5.62
N ASN A 422 -1.27 21.30 -4.37
CA ASN A 422 -0.79 22.19 -3.33
C ASN A 422 0.06 21.50 -2.27
N ASP A 423 -0.30 20.28 -1.90
CA ASP A 423 0.26 19.57 -0.75
C ASP A 423 1.03 18.31 -1.16
N LEU A 424 2.16 18.09 -0.49
CA LEU A 424 2.78 16.78 -0.35
C LEU A 424 2.37 16.23 1.02
N VAL A 425 1.69 15.10 1.04
CA VAL A 425 1.32 14.39 2.25
C VAL A 425 2.24 13.20 2.43
N ILE A 426 2.95 13.16 3.54
CA ILE A 426 3.84 12.05 3.89
C ILE A 426 3.18 11.27 5.02
N MET A 427 3.00 9.99 4.82
CA MET A 427 2.70 9.01 5.85
C MET A 427 4.02 8.43 6.37
N ALA A 428 4.27 8.62 7.65
CA ALA A 428 5.41 8.04 8.34
C ALA A 428 4.94 6.87 9.20
N LEU A 429 5.48 5.69 8.95
CA LEU A 429 5.18 4.46 9.66
C LEU A 429 6.42 3.98 10.39
N ARG A 430 6.31 3.72 11.68
CA ARG A 430 7.41 3.15 12.49
C ARG A 430 6.87 2.17 13.53
N PRO A 431 7.67 1.18 13.95
CA PRO A 431 7.38 0.44 15.17
C PRO A 431 7.38 1.36 16.40
N ASN A 432 6.57 1.03 17.41
CA ASN A 432 6.47 1.81 18.64
C ASN A 432 7.76 1.85 19.48
N PHE A 433 8.66 0.89 19.29
CA PHE A 433 9.97 0.87 19.97
C PHE A 433 11.00 1.80 19.32
N ILE A 434 10.78 2.28 18.09
CA ILE A 434 11.60 3.33 17.49
C ILE A 434 11.10 4.68 18.00
N ASN A 435 12.00 5.45 18.62
CA ASN A 435 11.66 6.73 19.20
C ASN A 435 11.14 7.72 18.13
N LYS A 436 10.19 8.56 18.52
CA LYS A 436 9.69 9.66 17.68
C LYS A 436 10.78 10.63 17.20
N GLU A 437 11.90 10.72 17.92
CA GLU A 437 13.07 11.52 17.55
C GLU A 437 13.58 11.18 16.15
N TYR A 438 13.48 9.94 15.72
CA TYR A 438 13.83 9.53 14.38
C TYR A 438 13.09 10.34 13.32
N TYR A 439 11.77 10.50 13.48
CA TYR A 439 10.97 11.31 12.55
C TYR A 439 11.17 12.80 12.74
N GLN A 440 11.41 13.25 13.97
CA GLN A 440 11.69 14.66 14.23
C GLN A 440 12.94 15.10 13.44
N ILE A 441 13.97 14.28 13.38
CA ILE A 441 15.17 14.57 12.57
C ILE A 441 14.80 14.79 11.10
N ILE A 442 13.93 13.95 10.54
CA ILE A 442 13.50 14.07 9.13
C ILE A 442 12.70 15.35 8.92
N ILE A 443 11.77 15.63 9.80
CA ILE A 443 10.91 16.82 9.70
C ILE A 443 11.72 18.10 9.85
N ASP A 444 12.67 18.12 10.77
CA ASP A 444 13.57 19.26 10.95
C ASP A 444 14.43 19.51 9.72
N GLU A 445 14.97 18.46 9.11
CA GLU A 445 15.71 18.55 7.84
C GLU A 445 14.82 19.11 6.72
N MET A 446 13.59 18.62 6.59
CA MET A 446 12.65 19.13 5.58
C MET A 446 12.27 20.59 5.82
N ASN A 447 11.98 20.97 7.07
CA ASN A 447 11.65 22.32 7.44
C ASN A 447 12.82 23.27 7.15
N ASN A 448 14.05 22.87 7.45
CA ASN A 448 15.25 23.67 7.19
C ASN A 448 15.46 23.90 5.69
N ILE A 449 15.17 22.89 4.85
CA ILE A 449 15.35 22.97 3.39
C ILE A 449 14.26 23.83 2.75
N PHE A 450 13.03 23.69 3.20
CA PHE A 450 11.88 24.32 2.53
C PHE A 450 11.39 25.59 3.22
N ASN A 451 12.00 25.99 4.35
CA ASN A 451 11.57 27.13 5.16
C ASN A 451 10.06 27.10 5.43
N LEU A 452 9.59 25.94 5.93
CA LEU A 452 8.18 25.68 6.18
C LEU A 452 7.79 26.00 7.62
#